data_2f793842fac55a6e688b6c534824c2ac
#
_entry.id   2f793842fac55a6e688b6c534824c2ac
#
_cell.length_a   1.000
_cell.length_b   1.000
_cell.length_c   1.000
_cell.angle_alpha   90.00
_cell.angle_beta   90.00
_cell.angle_gamma   90.00
#
_symmetry.space_group_name_H-M   'P 1'
#
loop_
_entity.id
_entity.type
_entity.pdbx_description
1 polymer ?
#
loop_
_entity_poly.entity_id
_entity_poly.type
_entity_poly.pdbx_seq_one_letter_code
_entity_poly.pdbx_strand_id
1 'polypeptide(L)'
;MPTGLPPQDYALAFLKLLGATLDAPAVFKDVIGERLVIGKELFQTPQGKWKADKQGRGHYMPLLAQALQSPDEIWVRLEWMYAQQRAVVRRRYVARLDIEGTTTPALIVFDLGSDGWSGITTFQGTTQGANDWRVGVRLYQRAVMK
;
A
#
# COMPACT_ATOMS: atom_id res chain seq x y z
N MET A 1 -3.34 -4.00 16.59
CA MET A 1 -2.71 -2.91 17.37
C MET A 1 -3.79 -2.11 18.09
N PRO A 2 -3.48 -1.47 19.21
CA PRO A 2 -4.45 -0.60 19.88
C PRO A 2 -4.79 0.62 19.03
N THR A 3 -5.95 1.22 19.31
CA THR A 3 -6.35 2.50 18.73
C THR A 3 -5.77 3.66 19.54
N GLY A 4 -5.75 4.86 18.96
CA GLY A 4 -5.33 6.08 19.66
C GLY A 4 -3.83 6.28 19.79
N LEU A 5 -3.02 5.48 19.11
CA LEU A 5 -1.57 5.70 19.06
C LEU A 5 -1.23 6.86 18.11
N PRO A 6 -0.08 7.53 18.30
CA PRO A 6 0.38 8.51 17.31
C PRO A 6 0.53 7.87 15.93
N PRO A 7 0.24 8.62 14.83
CA PRO A 7 0.35 8.08 13.48
C PRO A 7 1.73 7.49 13.17
N GLN A 8 2.78 8.05 13.72
CA GLN A 8 4.16 7.56 13.55
C GLN A 8 4.31 6.12 14.03
N ASP A 9 3.63 5.74 15.12
CA ASP A 9 3.71 4.39 15.67
C ASP A 9 3.08 3.36 14.74
N TYR A 10 1.99 3.73 14.08
CA TYR A 10 1.34 2.87 13.08
C TYR A 10 2.23 2.69 11.84
N ALA A 11 2.83 3.78 11.36
CA ALA A 11 3.76 3.73 10.23
C ALA A 11 4.95 2.83 10.55
N LEU A 12 5.53 2.98 11.74
CA LEU A 12 6.67 2.18 12.18
C LEU A 12 6.33 0.68 12.24
N ALA A 13 5.12 0.33 12.69
CA ALA A 13 4.68 -1.06 12.73
C ALA A 13 4.66 -1.69 11.33
N PHE A 14 4.14 -0.97 10.33
CA PHE A 14 4.15 -1.44 8.95
C PHE A 14 5.59 -1.60 8.43
N LEU A 15 6.43 -0.58 8.61
CA LEU A 15 7.80 -0.59 8.14
C LEU A 15 8.60 -1.75 8.74
N LYS A 16 8.46 -1.96 10.05
CA LYS A 16 9.17 -3.03 10.75
C LYS A 16 8.84 -4.41 10.21
N LEU A 17 7.58 -4.65 9.88
CA LEU A 17 7.15 -5.93 9.31
C LEU A 17 7.77 -6.20 7.93
N LEU A 18 8.19 -5.17 7.22
CA LEU A 18 8.81 -5.26 5.90
C LEU A 18 10.31 -5.01 5.94
N GLY A 19 10.89 -4.96 7.13
CA GLY A 19 12.34 -4.83 7.31
C GLY A 19 12.90 -3.41 7.22
N ALA A 20 12.03 -2.39 7.28
CA ALA A 20 12.43 -0.99 7.22
C ALA A 20 12.33 -0.30 8.58
N THR A 21 12.98 0.86 8.71
CA THR A 21 12.86 1.76 9.85
C THR A 21 12.51 3.16 9.36
N LEU A 22 12.25 4.10 10.29
CA LEU A 22 11.98 5.48 9.91
C LEU A 22 13.17 6.15 9.19
N ASP A 23 14.40 5.74 9.53
CA ASP A 23 15.62 6.35 9.00
C ASP A 23 16.24 5.54 7.85
N ALA A 24 15.83 4.28 7.68
CA ALA A 24 16.42 3.39 6.69
C ALA A 24 15.33 2.64 5.92
N PRO A 25 15.12 2.98 4.63
CA PRO A 25 14.21 2.22 3.79
C PRO A 25 14.75 0.81 3.52
N ALA A 26 13.85 -0.10 3.20
CA ALA A 26 14.21 -1.45 2.79
C ALA A 26 13.68 -1.73 1.39
N VAL A 27 14.31 -2.68 0.70
CA VAL A 27 13.80 -3.19 -0.57
C VAL A 27 13.03 -4.46 -0.27
N PHE A 28 11.76 -4.46 -0.63
CA PHE A 28 10.87 -5.61 -0.48
C PHE A 28 10.60 -6.20 -1.86
N LYS A 29 10.78 -7.50 -2.00
CA LYS A 29 10.49 -8.22 -3.24
C LYS A 29 9.08 -8.79 -3.16
N ASP A 30 8.21 -8.36 -4.07
CA ASP A 30 6.81 -8.80 -4.06
C ASP A 30 6.64 -10.23 -4.61
N VAL A 31 5.39 -10.70 -4.64
CA VAL A 31 5.05 -12.08 -5.02
C VAL A 31 5.42 -12.40 -6.47
N ILE A 32 5.52 -11.41 -7.35
CA ILE A 32 5.93 -11.61 -8.75
C ILE A 32 7.39 -11.23 -9.00
N GLY A 33 8.17 -10.99 -7.93
CA GLY A 33 9.60 -10.72 -8.02
C GLY A 33 9.97 -9.26 -8.25
N GLU A 34 9.02 -8.34 -8.18
CA GLU A 34 9.29 -6.90 -8.32
C GLU A 34 9.84 -6.33 -7.03
N ARG A 35 10.81 -5.42 -7.14
CA ARG A 35 11.45 -4.78 -5.99
C ARG A 35 10.77 -3.45 -5.69
N LEU A 36 10.30 -3.31 -4.45
CA LEU A 36 9.62 -2.13 -3.96
C LEU A 36 10.44 -1.48 -2.87
N VAL A 37 10.53 -0.14 -2.91
CA VAL A 37 11.19 0.62 -1.84
C VAL A 37 10.16 0.91 -0.76
N ILE A 38 10.41 0.40 0.45
CA ILE A 38 9.54 0.58 1.61
C ILE A 38 10.22 1.54 2.57
N GLY A 39 9.63 2.71 2.77
CA GLY A 39 10.17 3.73 3.64
C GLY A 39 9.09 4.64 4.20
N LYS A 40 9.50 5.61 5.00
CA LYS A 40 8.58 6.55 5.68
C LYS A 40 7.72 7.37 4.71
N GLU A 41 8.19 7.56 3.48
CA GLU A 41 7.48 8.35 2.45
C GLU A 41 6.11 7.76 2.10
N LEU A 42 5.91 6.46 2.32
CA LEU A 42 4.62 5.81 2.13
C LEU A 42 3.56 6.40 3.08
N PHE A 43 3.97 6.94 4.22
CA PHE A 43 3.09 7.43 5.29
C PHE A 43 3.28 8.90 5.61
N GLN A 44 4.02 9.64 4.79
CA GLN A 44 4.19 11.09 4.97
C GLN A 44 3.80 11.86 3.73
N THR A 45 3.25 13.06 3.93
CA THR A 45 3.07 14.01 2.85
C THR A 45 4.43 14.61 2.47
N PRO A 46 4.56 15.32 1.31
CA PRO A 46 5.80 16.02 0.96
C PRO A 46 6.25 17.02 2.01
N GLN A 47 5.31 17.53 2.84
CA GLN A 47 5.60 18.46 3.93
C GLN A 47 5.99 17.75 5.23
N GLY A 48 6.11 16.42 5.22
CA GLY A 48 6.49 15.65 6.40
C GLY A 48 5.37 15.29 7.34
N LYS A 49 4.12 15.58 7.00
CA LYS A 49 2.96 15.27 7.83
C LYS A 49 2.62 13.79 7.76
N TRP A 50 2.44 13.15 8.91
CA TRP A 50 2.06 11.74 8.99
C TRP A 50 0.61 11.52 8.56
N LYS A 51 0.36 10.46 7.78
CA LYS A 51 -0.97 10.09 7.27
C LYS A 51 -1.34 8.62 7.54
N ALA A 52 -0.67 7.98 8.49
CA ALA A 52 -0.86 6.55 8.76
C ALA A 52 -2.14 6.21 9.52
N ASP A 53 -2.78 7.19 10.17
CA ASP A 53 -4.00 6.97 10.96
C ASP A 53 -5.21 7.68 10.34
N LYS A 54 -5.29 7.69 9.02
CA LYS A 54 -6.40 8.32 8.32
C LYS A 54 -7.72 7.66 8.72
N GLN A 55 -8.69 8.46 9.19
CA GLN A 55 -10.02 8.02 9.63
C GLN A 55 -9.98 6.96 10.75
N GLY A 56 -8.95 7.02 11.61
CA GLY A 56 -8.82 6.10 12.74
C GLY A 56 -8.48 4.67 12.37
N ARG A 57 -7.93 4.43 11.18
CA ARG A 57 -7.64 3.08 10.66
C ARG A 57 -6.18 2.65 10.84
N GLY A 58 -5.37 3.45 11.54
CA GLY A 58 -3.94 3.14 11.71
C GLY A 58 -3.69 1.80 12.39
N HIS A 59 -4.56 1.38 13.29
CA HIS A 59 -4.41 0.11 14.01
C HIS A 59 -4.50 -1.12 13.10
N TYR A 60 -4.91 -0.96 11.83
CA TYR A 60 -4.92 -2.03 10.83
C TYR A 60 -3.61 -2.13 10.03
N MET A 61 -2.59 -1.34 10.36
CA MET A 61 -1.30 -1.33 9.62
C MET A 61 -0.65 -2.71 9.49
N PRO A 62 -0.65 -3.58 10.52
CA PRO A 62 -0.09 -4.92 10.35
C PRO A 62 -0.82 -5.74 9.28
N LEU A 63 -2.13 -5.55 9.12
CA LEU A 63 -2.90 -6.23 8.08
C LEU A 63 -2.57 -5.69 6.69
N LEU A 64 -2.30 -4.38 6.57
CA LEU A 64 -1.86 -3.79 5.30
C LEU A 64 -0.48 -4.31 4.89
N ALA A 65 0.44 -4.49 5.83
CA ALA A 65 1.73 -5.11 5.55
C ALA A 65 1.56 -6.54 5.04
N GLN A 66 0.66 -7.29 5.65
CA GLN A 66 0.33 -8.64 5.19
C GLN A 66 -0.28 -8.63 3.79
N ALA A 67 -1.12 -7.64 3.49
CA ALA A 67 -1.72 -7.47 2.17
C ALA A 67 -0.66 -7.25 1.08
N LEU A 68 0.41 -6.53 1.38
CA LEU A 68 1.51 -6.32 0.46
C LEU A 68 2.34 -7.59 0.27
N GLN A 69 2.56 -8.34 1.35
CA GLN A 69 3.31 -9.60 1.30
C GLN A 69 2.55 -10.69 0.54
N SER A 70 1.22 -10.68 0.62
CA SER A 70 0.36 -11.70 0.03
C SER A 70 -0.90 -11.06 -0.57
N PRO A 71 -0.76 -10.31 -1.66
CA PRO A 71 -1.90 -9.65 -2.28
C PRO A 71 -2.80 -10.64 -3.02
N ASP A 72 -4.06 -10.25 -3.22
CA ASP A 72 -4.99 -11.00 -4.07
C ASP A 72 -4.78 -10.68 -5.54
N GLU A 73 -4.49 -9.41 -5.85
CA GLU A 73 -4.30 -8.93 -7.22
C GLU A 73 -3.24 -7.84 -7.27
N ILE A 74 -2.54 -7.77 -8.40
CA ILE A 74 -1.61 -6.66 -8.70
C ILE A 74 -1.98 -6.10 -10.07
N TRP A 75 -2.19 -4.80 -10.14
CA TRP A 75 -2.54 -4.06 -11.35
C TRP A 75 -1.51 -2.98 -11.64
N VAL A 76 -1.27 -2.70 -12.93
CA VAL A 76 -0.39 -1.62 -13.37
C VAL A 76 -1.11 -0.77 -14.42
N ARG A 77 -0.91 0.54 -14.34
CA ARG A 77 -1.52 1.48 -15.26
C ARG A 77 -0.68 2.75 -15.39
N LEU A 78 -0.67 3.33 -16.59
CA LEU A 78 -0.17 4.69 -16.81
C LEU A 78 -1.28 5.68 -16.44
N GLU A 79 -0.98 6.63 -15.57
CA GLU A 79 -1.93 7.63 -15.09
C GLU A 79 -1.39 9.04 -15.32
N TRP A 80 -2.28 9.95 -15.73
CA TRP A 80 -1.93 11.36 -15.89
C TRP A 80 -2.05 12.09 -14.56
N MET A 81 -0.99 12.76 -14.14
CA MET A 81 -0.93 13.55 -12.91
C MET A 81 -1.07 15.02 -13.25
N TYR A 82 -2.27 15.59 -13.06
CA TYR A 82 -2.56 16.97 -13.45
C TYR A 82 -1.70 17.99 -12.70
N ALA A 83 -1.44 17.77 -11.42
CA ALA A 83 -0.64 18.69 -10.61
C ALA A 83 0.81 18.78 -11.10
N GLN A 84 1.38 17.69 -11.57
CA GLN A 84 2.76 17.60 -12.05
C GLN A 84 2.86 17.70 -13.56
N GLN A 85 1.74 17.75 -14.29
CA GLN A 85 1.67 17.80 -15.75
C GLN A 85 2.50 16.70 -16.40
N ARG A 86 2.39 15.46 -15.88
CA ARG A 86 3.14 14.30 -16.41
C ARG A 86 2.36 13.01 -16.20
N ALA A 87 2.71 12.00 -17.00
CA ALA A 87 2.23 10.65 -16.81
C ALA A 87 3.15 9.89 -15.84
N VAL A 88 2.56 9.05 -14.99
CA VAL A 88 3.30 8.16 -14.09
C VAL A 88 2.78 6.75 -14.23
N VAL A 89 3.65 5.77 -14.02
CA VAL A 89 3.26 4.36 -13.97
C VAL A 89 2.96 4.02 -12.52
N ARG A 90 1.75 3.54 -12.26
CA ARG A 90 1.30 3.15 -10.92
C ARG A 90 1.01 1.69 -10.86
N ARG A 91 1.44 1.09 -9.75
CA ARG A 91 1.17 -0.31 -9.44
C ARG A 91 0.28 -0.36 -8.21
N ARG A 92 -0.84 -1.08 -8.32
CA ARG A 92 -1.79 -1.24 -7.23
C ARG A 92 -1.79 -2.67 -6.73
N TYR A 93 -1.58 -2.82 -5.42
CA TYR A 93 -1.70 -4.09 -4.72
C TYR A 93 -3.05 -4.10 -4.02
N VAL A 94 -3.92 -5.01 -4.45
CA VAL A 94 -5.28 -5.13 -3.92
C VAL A 94 -5.38 -6.42 -3.13
N ALA A 95 -5.89 -6.34 -1.91
CA ALA A 95 -6.11 -7.51 -1.07
C ALA A 95 -7.46 -7.41 -0.39
N ARG A 96 -8.01 -8.56 -0.02
CA ARG A 96 -9.19 -8.66 0.82
C ARG A 96 -8.75 -9.12 2.20
N LEU A 97 -9.05 -8.31 3.21
CA LEU A 97 -8.68 -8.58 4.59
C LEU A 97 -9.93 -8.97 5.39
N ASP A 98 -9.77 -9.92 6.29
CA ASP A 98 -10.82 -10.25 7.25
C ASP A 98 -10.60 -9.38 8.49
N ILE A 99 -11.48 -8.39 8.67
CA ILE A 99 -11.43 -7.47 9.80
C ILE A 99 -12.74 -7.61 10.56
N GLU A 100 -12.66 -8.13 11.78
CA GLU A 100 -13.81 -8.30 12.67
C GLU A 100 -14.97 -9.06 12.00
N GLY A 101 -14.62 -10.11 11.24
CA GLY A 101 -15.62 -10.94 10.55
C GLY A 101 -16.12 -10.36 9.22
N THR A 102 -15.65 -9.20 8.82
CA THR A 102 -16.05 -8.54 7.58
C THR A 102 -14.89 -8.54 6.59
N THR A 103 -15.16 -8.97 5.35
CA THR A 103 -14.17 -8.87 4.27
C THR A 103 -14.02 -7.40 3.85
N THR A 104 -12.82 -6.85 4.02
CA THR A 104 -12.53 -5.45 3.75
C THR A 104 -11.45 -5.34 2.68
N PRO A 105 -11.69 -4.61 1.58
CA PRO A 105 -10.66 -4.37 0.57
C PRO A 105 -9.55 -3.46 1.11
N ALA A 106 -8.33 -3.73 0.70
CA ALA A 106 -7.17 -2.89 1.02
C ALA A 106 -6.39 -2.59 -0.24
N LEU A 107 -5.80 -1.41 -0.31
CA LEU A 107 -5.03 -0.93 -1.46
C LEU A 107 -3.72 -0.33 -1.00
N ILE A 108 -2.63 -0.71 -1.68
CA ILE A 108 -1.33 -0.06 -1.54
C ILE A 108 -0.86 0.33 -2.94
N VAL A 109 -0.45 1.60 -3.12
CA VAL A 109 -0.09 2.14 -4.42
C VAL A 109 1.38 2.53 -4.43
N PHE A 110 2.08 2.15 -5.50
CA PHE A 110 3.48 2.51 -5.75
C PHE A 110 3.60 3.22 -7.09
N ASP A 111 4.43 4.27 -7.13
CA ASP A 111 4.80 4.95 -8.36
C ASP A 111 6.19 4.48 -8.80
N LEU A 112 6.37 4.32 -10.12
CA LEU A 112 7.67 4.05 -10.70
C LEU A 112 8.44 5.36 -10.86
N GLY A 113 9.59 5.46 -10.21
CA GLY A 113 10.51 6.58 -10.32
C GLY A 113 11.89 6.13 -10.78
N SER A 114 12.86 7.05 -10.77
CA SER A 114 14.22 6.78 -11.18
C SER A 114 14.91 5.72 -10.30
N ASP A 115 14.50 5.62 -9.04
CA ASP A 115 15.07 4.67 -8.07
C ASP A 115 14.26 3.38 -7.96
N GLY A 116 13.30 3.15 -8.86
CA GLY A 116 12.41 2.00 -8.82
C GLY A 116 11.02 2.35 -8.27
N TRP A 117 10.32 1.35 -7.77
CA TRP A 117 8.96 1.52 -7.24
C TRP A 117 8.99 2.07 -5.81
N SER A 118 8.35 3.21 -5.59
CA SER A 118 8.24 3.85 -4.28
C SER A 118 6.79 3.94 -3.85
N GLY A 119 6.51 3.57 -2.60
CA GLY A 119 5.17 3.62 -2.03
C GLY A 119 4.70 5.05 -1.82
N ILE A 120 3.47 5.34 -2.23
CA ILE A 120 2.88 6.67 -2.14
C ILE A 120 1.60 6.72 -1.31
N THR A 121 0.86 5.63 -1.18
CA THR A 121 -0.37 5.63 -0.39
C THR A 121 -0.83 4.23 -0.02
N THR A 122 -1.54 4.16 1.10
CA THR A 122 -2.28 2.99 1.52
C THR A 122 -3.67 3.43 1.98
N PHE A 123 -4.69 2.59 1.77
CA PHE A 123 -5.96 2.82 2.41
C PHE A 123 -6.85 1.58 2.34
N GLN A 124 -7.90 1.58 3.16
CA GLN A 124 -8.96 0.59 3.15
C GLN A 124 -10.19 1.19 2.48
N GLY A 125 -10.95 0.37 1.78
CA GLY A 125 -12.12 0.84 1.07
C GLY A 125 -13.33 -0.06 1.25
N THR A 126 -14.38 0.26 0.49
CA THR A 126 -15.55 -0.59 0.37
C THR A 126 -15.36 -1.58 -0.78
N THR A 127 -16.16 -2.65 -0.80
CA THR A 127 -16.14 -3.61 -1.91
C THR A 127 -16.42 -2.93 -3.25
N GLN A 128 -17.31 -1.96 -3.27
CA GLN A 128 -17.63 -1.20 -4.49
C GLN A 128 -16.43 -0.34 -4.90
N GLY A 129 -15.78 0.33 -3.95
CA GLY A 129 -14.58 1.13 -4.23
C GLY A 129 -13.42 0.29 -4.76
N ALA A 130 -13.31 -0.97 -4.33
CA ALA A 130 -12.25 -1.86 -4.81
C ALA A 130 -12.32 -2.11 -6.32
N ASN A 131 -13.51 -2.06 -6.92
CA ASN A 131 -13.64 -2.23 -8.38
C ASN A 131 -12.97 -1.08 -9.13
N ASP A 132 -12.95 0.13 -8.57
CA ASP A 132 -12.30 1.29 -9.17
C ASP A 132 -10.78 1.17 -9.14
N TRP A 133 -10.22 0.30 -8.31
CA TRP A 133 -8.78 0.04 -8.22
C TRP A 133 -8.29 -0.93 -9.30
N ARG A 134 -9.19 -1.71 -9.89
CA ARG A 134 -8.87 -2.72 -10.91
C ARG A 134 -8.84 -2.06 -12.27
N VAL A 135 -7.78 -1.31 -12.53
CA VAL A 135 -7.61 -0.54 -13.76
C VAL A 135 -6.27 -0.85 -14.41
N GLY A 136 -6.25 -0.87 -15.75
CA GLY A 136 -5.04 -1.13 -16.52
C GLY A 136 -4.82 -2.62 -16.77
N VAL A 137 -3.58 -3.09 -16.59
CA VAL A 137 -3.19 -4.47 -16.84
C VAL A 137 -3.05 -5.21 -15.52
N ARG A 138 -3.72 -6.36 -15.42
CA ARG A 138 -3.57 -7.23 -14.25
C ARG A 138 -2.31 -8.08 -14.40
N LEU A 139 -1.35 -7.90 -13.50
CA LEU A 139 -0.08 -8.63 -13.48
C LEU A 139 -0.15 -9.91 -12.68
N TYR A 140 -1.07 -9.99 -11.71
CA TYR A 140 -1.14 -11.11 -10.77
C TYR A 140 -2.55 -11.25 -10.22
N GLN A 141 -2.96 -12.50 -10.05
CA GLN A 141 -4.17 -12.85 -9.31
C GLN A 141 -3.87 -14.11 -8.51
N ARG A 142 -4.19 -14.06 -7.21
CA ARG A 142 -4.03 -15.23 -6.34
C ARG A 142 -4.97 -16.35 -6.81
N ALA A 143 -4.44 -17.57 -6.86
CA ALA A 143 -5.27 -18.74 -7.13
C ALA A 143 -6.32 -18.91 -6.02
N VAL A 144 -7.58 -19.16 -6.43
CA VAL A 144 -8.65 -19.45 -5.47
C VAL A 144 -8.57 -20.94 -5.17
N MET A 145 -8.33 -21.27 -3.90
CA MET A 145 -8.40 -22.63 -3.43
C MET A 145 -9.88 -23.02 -3.26
N LYS A 146 -10.33 -24.00 -4.00
CA LYS A 146 -11.67 -24.54 -3.86
C LYS A 146 -11.69 -25.65 -2.82
#